data_78b70c2384d9a0cd0cc3ce0a94f465a4
#
_entry.id   78b70c2384d9a0cd0cc3ce0a94f465a4
#
_cell.length_a   1.000
_cell.length_b   1.000
_cell.length_c   1.000
_cell.angle_alpha   90.00
_cell.angle_beta   90.00
_cell.angle_gamma   90.00
#
_symmetry.space_group_name_H-M   'P 1'
#
loop_
_entity.id
_entity.type
_entity.pdbx_description
1 polymer ?
#
loop_
_entity_poly.entity_id
_entity_poly.type
_entity_poly.pdbx_seq_one_letter_code
_entity_poly.pdbx_strand_id
1 'polypeptide(L)'
;VGYWHQAHSFVRGHWRNETQSSPMLLAKSCHDLDWLRYVVGRPCERVSSFGSLKHFRREAQPAGASDRCVTCPSEVETRCPYSATRFYLGRLEAGDTGWPVNVITSNFTEAGVIKALEAGPYGRCVYASDNDVVDHQVVNFEFQGGVTASFTMTAFTRARGRETRIFCLLYTSPSPRD
;
A
#
# COMPACT_ATOMS: atom_id res chain seq x y z
N VAL A 1 -3.66 -1.26 -4.24
CA VAL A 1 -2.24 -1.30 -3.84
C VAL A 1 -1.87 -2.73 -3.50
N GLY A 2 -0.75 -3.22 -4.03
CA GLY A 2 -0.28 -4.56 -3.67
C GLY A 2 -0.01 -4.66 -2.16
N TYR A 3 -0.38 -5.78 -1.53
CA TYR A 3 -0.32 -5.97 -0.07
C TYR A 3 1.08 -5.73 0.53
N TRP A 4 2.14 -6.18 -0.16
CA TRP A 4 3.53 -5.96 0.26
C TRP A 4 3.97 -4.50 0.13
N HIS A 5 3.47 -3.78 -0.89
CA HIS A 5 3.75 -2.37 -1.09
C HIS A 5 3.08 -1.52 -0.01
N GLN A 6 1.83 -1.85 0.36
CA GLN A 6 1.16 -1.24 1.50
C GLN A 6 2.00 -1.42 2.77
N ALA A 7 2.39 -2.66 3.07
CA ALA A 7 3.19 -2.99 4.25
C ALA A 7 4.53 -2.25 4.28
N HIS A 8 5.22 -2.16 3.12
CA HIS A 8 6.49 -1.47 3.00
C HIS A 8 6.34 0.04 3.18
N SER A 9 5.49 0.70 2.39
CA SER A 9 5.48 2.15 2.24
C SER A 9 4.53 2.86 3.20
N PHE A 10 3.35 2.27 3.45
CA PHE A 10 2.23 2.93 4.12
C PHE A 10 1.92 2.37 5.51
N VAL A 11 2.64 1.32 5.94
CA VAL A 11 2.57 0.79 7.30
C VAL A 11 3.89 0.97 8.04
N ARG A 12 5.02 0.65 7.40
CA ARG A 12 6.36 0.73 8.00
C ARG A 12 7.14 1.97 7.56
N GLY A 13 6.91 2.42 6.32
CA GLY A 13 7.71 3.42 5.63
C GLY A 13 7.30 4.87 5.86
N HIS A 14 7.78 5.73 4.99
CA HIS A 14 7.70 7.18 5.13
C HIS A 14 6.27 7.75 5.01
N TRP A 15 5.36 7.03 4.35
CA TRP A 15 3.96 7.45 4.16
C TRP A 15 2.99 6.80 5.14
N ARG A 16 3.47 6.35 6.31
CA ARG A 16 2.64 5.67 7.31
C ARG A 16 1.77 6.60 8.15
N ASN A 17 2.14 7.87 8.27
CA ASN A 17 1.38 8.86 9.04
C ASN A 17 0.94 10.03 8.18
N GLU A 18 -0.33 10.44 8.32
CA GLU A 18 -0.88 11.58 7.59
C GLU A 18 -0.22 12.89 7.97
N THR A 19 0.05 13.09 9.26
CA THR A 19 0.70 14.31 9.77
C THR A 19 2.16 14.44 9.38
N GLN A 20 2.87 13.33 9.22
CA GLN A 20 4.29 13.32 8.83
C GLN A 20 4.50 13.29 7.32
N SER A 21 3.48 12.91 6.57
CA SER A 21 3.53 12.86 5.11
C SER A 21 2.27 13.44 4.47
N SER A 22 1.28 12.62 4.16
CA SER A 22 0.01 13.03 3.61
C SER A 22 -1.01 11.88 3.64
N PRO A 23 -2.33 12.19 3.50
CA PRO A 23 -3.35 11.17 3.33
C PRO A 23 -3.07 10.24 2.14
N MET A 24 -3.54 9.00 2.21
CA MET A 24 -3.33 7.97 1.20
C MET A 24 -3.74 8.39 -0.22
N LEU A 25 -4.80 9.18 -0.35
CA LEU A 25 -5.24 9.71 -1.64
C LEU A 25 -4.18 10.59 -2.30
N LEU A 26 -3.45 11.38 -1.54
CA LEU A 26 -2.39 12.23 -2.06
C LEU A 26 -1.07 11.48 -2.21
N ALA A 27 -0.68 10.67 -1.21
CA ALA A 27 0.59 9.95 -1.22
C ALA A 27 0.68 8.87 -2.30
N LYS A 28 -0.45 8.21 -2.62
CA LYS A 28 -0.48 7.08 -3.55
C LYS A 28 -1.43 7.24 -4.70
N SER A 29 -2.65 7.73 -4.45
CA SER A 29 -3.72 7.72 -5.44
C SER A 29 -3.76 9.00 -6.29
N CYS A 30 -2.83 9.93 -6.11
CA CYS A 30 -2.76 11.16 -6.91
C CYS A 30 -2.76 10.87 -8.41
N HIS A 31 -2.00 9.85 -8.85
CA HIS A 31 -1.97 9.45 -10.26
C HIS A 31 -3.31 8.85 -10.75
N ASP A 32 -4.04 8.18 -9.85
CA ASP A 32 -5.36 7.63 -10.16
C ASP A 32 -6.41 8.74 -10.28
N LEU A 33 -6.32 9.74 -9.41
CA LEU A 33 -7.20 10.92 -9.44
C LEU A 33 -6.93 11.78 -10.67
N ASP A 34 -5.66 11.99 -11.01
CA ASP A 34 -5.25 12.69 -12.22
C ASP A 34 -5.74 11.96 -13.48
N TRP A 35 -5.60 10.65 -13.51
CA TRP A 35 -6.13 9.81 -14.57
C TRP A 35 -7.65 9.97 -14.73
N LEU A 36 -8.41 9.92 -13.64
CA LEU A 36 -9.86 10.16 -13.67
C LEU A 36 -10.19 11.55 -14.23
N ARG A 37 -9.49 12.57 -13.74
CA ARG A 37 -9.65 13.95 -14.20
C ARG A 37 -9.35 14.09 -15.70
N TYR A 38 -8.29 13.44 -16.16
CA TYR A 38 -7.89 13.42 -17.56
C TYR A 38 -8.96 12.76 -18.45
N VAL A 39 -9.41 11.57 -18.08
CA VAL A 39 -10.41 10.81 -18.85
C VAL A 39 -11.75 11.54 -18.91
N VAL A 40 -12.19 12.11 -17.79
CA VAL A 40 -13.47 12.84 -17.75
C VAL A 40 -13.39 14.18 -18.51
N GLY A 41 -12.22 14.81 -18.51
CA GLY A 41 -11.97 16.08 -19.22
C GLY A 41 -12.72 17.30 -18.67
N ARG A 42 -13.31 17.21 -17.45
CA ARG A 42 -14.14 18.25 -16.83
C ARG A 42 -13.74 18.50 -15.38
N PRO A 43 -13.95 19.71 -14.84
CA PRO A 43 -13.71 20.00 -13.42
C PRO A 43 -14.59 19.13 -12.51
N CYS A 44 -14.03 18.71 -11.39
CA CYS A 44 -14.78 18.08 -10.32
C CYS A 44 -15.49 19.14 -9.49
N GLU A 45 -16.78 18.96 -9.23
CA GLU A 45 -17.63 19.89 -8.47
C GLU A 45 -17.91 19.38 -7.05
N ARG A 46 -18.09 18.06 -6.90
CA ARG A 46 -18.39 17.44 -5.60
C ARG A 46 -17.62 16.14 -5.40
N VAL A 47 -17.21 15.91 -4.15
CA VAL A 47 -16.53 14.69 -3.73
C VAL A 47 -17.13 14.20 -2.42
N SER A 48 -17.35 12.90 -2.31
CA SER A 48 -17.59 12.23 -1.05
C SER A 48 -16.66 11.03 -0.89
N SER A 49 -16.17 10.79 0.33
CA SER A 49 -15.18 9.74 0.55
C SER A 49 -15.39 9.05 1.88
N PHE A 50 -15.21 7.73 1.90
CA PHE A 50 -15.26 6.88 3.08
C PHE A 50 -14.05 5.96 3.05
N GLY A 51 -13.29 5.93 4.14
CA GLY A 51 -12.12 5.08 4.30
C GLY A 51 -11.79 4.88 5.77
N SER A 52 -11.03 3.84 6.07
CA SER A 52 -10.54 3.61 7.42
C SER A 52 -9.27 2.77 7.42
N LEU A 53 -8.57 2.80 8.55
CA LEU A 53 -7.52 1.84 8.89
C LEU A 53 -8.16 0.72 9.72
N LYS A 54 -8.27 -0.48 9.16
CA LYS A 54 -8.97 -1.60 9.81
C LYS A 54 -8.06 -2.80 10.07
N HIS A 55 -7.18 -3.14 9.13
CA HIS A 55 -6.39 -4.37 9.19
C HIS A 55 -5.04 -4.19 9.87
N PHE A 56 -4.31 -3.12 9.54
CA PHE A 56 -2.95 -2.91 10.06
C PHE A 56 -2.97 -2.22 11.42
N ARG A 57 -3.54 -2.92 12.41
CA ARG A 57 -3.76 -2.45 13.79
C ARG A 57 -3.44 -3.55 14.79
N ARG A 58 -3.15 -3.15 16.03
CA ARG A 58 -2.78 -4.08 17.11
C ARG A 58 -3.82 -5.19 17.33
N GLU A 59 -5.09 -4.87 17.21
CA GLU A 59 -6.19 -5.81 17.43
C GLU A 59 -6.22 -6.95 16.40
N ALA A 60 -5.61 -6.76 15.24
CA ALA A 60 -5.50 -7.76 14.18
C ALA A 60 -4.19 -8.57 14.23
N GLN A 61 -3.32 -8.32 15.22
CA GLN A 61 -2.07 -9.03 15.36
C GLN A 61 -2.32 -10.52 15.68
N PRO A 62 -1.73 -11.46 14.93
CA PRO A 62 -1.86 -12.88 15.23
C PRO A 62 -1.33 -13.22 16.64
N ALA A 63 -2.01 -14.13 17.31
CA ALA A 63 -1.56 -14.62 18.61
C ALA A 63 -0.14 -15.17 18.52
N GLY A 64 0.72 -14.83 19.49
CA GLY A 64 2.12 -15.23 19.53
C GLY A 64 3.06 -14.42 18.62
N ALA A 65 2.54 -13.47 17.82
CA ALA A 65 3.41 -12.62 17.01
C ALA A 65 4.21 -11.62 17.86
N SER A 66 5.47 -11.42 17.50
CA SER A 66 6.31 -10.39 18.11
C SER A 66 6.09 -9.02 17.47
N ASP A 67 6.54 -7.96 18.14
CA ASP A 67 6.47 -6.58 17.60
C ASP A 67 7.48 -6.31 16.46
N ARG A 68 8.43 -7.25 16.24
CA ARG A 68 9.38 -7.21 15.13
C ARG A 68 9.43 -8.54 14.41
N CYS A 69 9.61 -8.49 13.08
CA CYS A 69 9.63 -9.69 12.25
C CYS A 69 10.84 -10.60 12.54
N VAL A 70 11.99 -10.01 12.83
CA VAL A 70 13.25 -10.75 13.13
C VAL A 70 13.19 -11.56 14.42
N THR A 71 12.30 -11.22 15.34
CA THR A 71 12.08 -11.95 16.60
C THR A 71 10.78 -12.72 16.63
N CYS A 72 10.04 -12.73 15.51
CA CYS A 72 8.76 -13.41 15.42
C CYS A 72 8.98 -14.95 15.42
N PRO A 73 8.23 -15.72 16.25
CA PRO A 73 8.32 -17.18 16.22
C PRO A 73 8.05 -17.74 14.83
N SER A 74 8.83 -18.76 14.44
CA SER A 74 8.80 -19.29 13.08
C SER A 74 7.43 -19.83 12.65
N GLU A 75 6.68 -20.43 13.57
CA GLU A 75 5.32 -20.93 13.32
C GLU A 75 4.32 -19.81 13.00
N VAL A 76 4.55 -18.60 13.48
CA VAL A 76 3.74 -17.41 13.17
C VAL A 76 4.27 -16.73 11.91
N GLU A 77 5.58 -16.56 11.83
CA GLU A 77 6.27 -15.86 10.75
C GLU A 77 6.05 -16.52 9.39
N THR A 78 6.11 -17.85 9.31
CA THR A 78 5.93 -18.60 8.06
C THR A 78 4.54 -18.45 7.45
N ARG A 79 3.52 -18.18 8.26
CA ARG A 79 2.14 -17.94 7.81
C ARG A 79 1.83 -16.47 7.54
N CYS A 80 2.70 -15.57 7.97
CA CYS A 80 2.47 -14.13 7.84
C CYS A 80 2.75 -13.66 6.41
N PRO A 81 1.78 -13.12 5.66
CA PRO A 81 2.02 -12.61 4.32
C PRO A 81 2.87 -11.32 4.33
N TYR A 82 3.02 -10.69 5.47
CA TYR A 82 3.72 -9.43 5.65
C TYR A 82 5.09 -9.57 6.30
N SER A 83 5.65 -10.79 6.39
CA SER A 83 6.99 -11.00 6.96
C SER A 83 8.01 -10.12 6.27
N ALA A 84 8.63 -9.20 7.02
CA ALA A 84 9.70 -8.35 6.51
C ALA A 84 10.97 -9.18 6.24
N THR A 85 11.26 -10.15 7.10
CA THR A 85 12.43 -11.01 6.97
C THR A 85 12.39 -11.75 5.65
N ARG A 86 11.33 -12.53 5.38
CA ARG A 86 11.19 -13.25 4.11
C ARG A 86 11.14 -12.32 2.91
N PHE A 87 10.45 -11.20 3.04
CA PHE A 87 10.29 -10.27 1.91
C PHE A 87 11.62 -9.67 1.46
N TYR A 88 12.42 -9.14 2.38
CA TYR A 88 13.67 -8.46 2.02
C TYR A 88 14.80 -9.44 1.73
N LEU A 89 14.91 -10.53 2.51
CA LEU A 89 15.93 -11.55 2.24
C LEU A 89 15.65 -12.29 0.94
N GLY A 90 14.40 -12.63 0.65
CA GLY A 90 14.06 -13.29 -0.61
C GLY A 90 14.35 -12.43 -1.85
N ARG A 91 14.22 -11.09 -1.75
CA ARG A 91 14.66 -10.19 -2.83
C ARG A 91 16.18 -10.15 -2.96
N LEU A 92 16.88 -10.09 -1.83
CA LEU A 92 18.33 -10.10 -1.82
C LEU A 92 18.88 -11.42 -2.43
N GLU A 93 18.31 -12.57 -2.07
CA GLU A 93 18.63 -13.88 -2.64
C GLU A 93 18.39 -13.94 -4.15
N ALA A 94 17.35 -13.26 -4.63
CA ALA A 94 17.05 -13.10 -6.05
C ALA A 94 17.96 -12.09 -6.78
N GLY A 95 18.94 -11.48 -6.08
CA GLY A 95 19.83 -10.46 -6.63
C GLY A 95 19.20 -9.07 -6.79
N ASP A 96 17.98 -8.86 -6.28
CA ASP A 96 17.28 -7.58 -6.34
C ASP A 96 17.71 -6.68 -5.18
N THR A 97 18.68 -5.81 -5.45
CA THR A 97 19.18 -4.78 -4.53
C THR A 97 18.56 -3.41 -4.78
N GLY A 98 17.64 -3.30 -5.72
CA GLY A 98 16.90 -2.09 -6.03
C GLY A 98 15.83 -1.77 -4.98
N TRP A 99 14.85 -0.96 -5.39
CA TRP A 99 13.68 -0.70 -4.55
C TRP A 99 12.85 -1.98 -4.38
N PRO A 100 12.44 -2.36 -3.17
CA PRO A 100 12.48 -1.62 -1.90
C PRO A 100 13.68 -1.91 -0.99
N VAL A 101 14.62 -2.77 -1.36
CA VAL A 101 15.75 -3.18 -0.50
C VAL A 101 16.69 -2.01 -0.21
N ASN A 102 17.02 -1.21 -1.21
CA ASN A 102 17.90 -0.05 -1.08
C ASN A 102 17.33 1.08 -0.19
N VAL A 103 16.04 1.01 0.17
CA VAL A 103 15.42 1.97 1.12
C VAL A 103 15.78 1.61 2.56
N ILE A 104 15.97 0.32 2.87
CA ILE A 104 16.22 -0.12 4.24
C ILE A 104 17.70 -0.14 4.60
N THR A 105 18.58 -0.40 3.63
CA THR A 105 20.03 -0.48 3.83
C THR A 105 20.79 -0.26 2.53
N SER A 106 22.01 0.25 2.63
CA SER A 106 23.01 0.25 1.56
C SER A 106 23.98 -0.95 1.66
N ASN A 107 23.91 -1.74 2.72
CA ASN A 107 24.69 -2.97 2.90
C ASN A 107 23.86 -4.17 2.41
N PHE A 108 24.05 -4.55 1.15
CA PHE A 108 23.32 -5.62 0.47
C PHE A 108 23.87 -7.01 0.81
N THR A 109 24.07 -7.26 2.10
CA THR A 109 24.37 -8.59 2.65
C THR A 109 23.23 -9.03 3.57
N GLU A 110 23.09 -10.34 3.79
CA GLU A 110 22.10 -10.87 4.73
C GLU A 110 22.20 -10.19 6.11
N ALA A 111 23.44 -10.12 6.66
CA ALA A 111 23.70 -9.46 7.94
C ALA A 111 23.32 -7.96 7.92
N GLY A 112 23.56 -7.28 6.80
CA GLY A 112 23.19 -5.86 6.62
C GLY A 112 21.67 -5.66 6.62
N VAL A 113 20.93 -6.52 5.93
CA VAL A 113 19.46 -6.50 5.91
C VAL A 113 18.89 -6.83 7.28
N ILE A 114 19.36 -7.88 7.95
CA ILE A 114 18.92 -8.26 9.30
C ILE A 114 19.14 -7.11 10.27
N LYS A 115 20.34 -6.52 10.31
CA LYS A 115 20.65 -5.38 11.16
C LYS A 115 19.70 -4.18 10.92
N ALA A 116 19.38 -3.91 9.64
CA ALA A 116 18.44 -2.84 9.30
C ALA A 116 17.01 -3.15 9.77
N LEU A 117 16.59 -4.42 9.70
CA LEU A 117 15.29 -4.86 10.20
C LEU A 117 15.23 -4.89 11.74
N GLU A 118 16.32 -5.14 12.42
CA GLU A 118 16.41 -5.08 13.89
C GLU A 118 16.24 -3.65 14.41
N ALA A 119 16.91 -2.69 13.79
CA ALA A 119 16.97 -1.31 14.28
C ALA A 119 15.89 -0.42 13.66
N GLY A 120 15.62 -0.58 12.36
CA GLY A 120 14.81 0.33 11.57
C GLY A 120 13.29 0.08 11.64
N PRO A 121 12.48 0.99 11.09
CA PRO A 121 11.04 0.86 11.09
C PRO A 121 10.54 -0.29 10.23
N TYR A 122 11.27 -0.67 9.19
CA TYR A 122 10.87 -1.67 8.22
C TYR A 122 10.81 -3.10 8.76
N GLY A 123 11.47 -3.37 9.90
CA GLY A 123 11.37 -4.65 10.60
C GLY A 123 10.23 -4.75 11.61
N ARG A 124 9.45 -3.69 11.83
CA ARG A 124 8.28 -3.74 12.73
C ARG A 124 7.22 -4.70 12.20
N CYS A 125 6.51 -5.34 13.09
CA CYS A 125 5.29 -6.04 12.75
C CYS A 125 4.27 -5.04 12.17
N VAL A 126 3.59 -5.37 11.08
CA VAL A 126 2.60 -4.47 10.45
C VAL A 126 1.43 -4.16 11.37
N TYR A 127 1.17 -5.00 12.36
CA TYR A 127 0.12 -4.82 13.36
C TYR A 127 0.59 -4.04 14.60
N ALA A 128 1.91 -3.82 14.72
CA ALA A 128 2.55 -3.08 15.82
C ALA A 128 3.24 -1.79 15.34
N SER A 129 2.90 -1.33 14.15
CA SER A 129 3.37 -0.05 13.61
C SER A 129 2.51 1.11 14.10
N ASP A 130 3.05 2.31 13.99
CA ASP A 130 2.43 3.57 14.37
C ASP A 130 1.73 4.27 13.18
N ASN A 131 1.29 3.49 12.19
CA ASN A 131 0.60 4.00 11.01
C ASN A 131 -0.84 4.42 11.34
N ASP A 132 -1.31 5.47 10.66
CA ASP A 132 -2.67 6.01 10.77
C ASP A 132 -3.37 6.18 9.42
N VAL A 133 -2.66 6.01 8.29
CA VAL A 133 -3.24 6.10 6.96
C VAL A 133 -4.22 4.95 6.67
N VAL A 134 -5.25 5.24 5.91
CA VAL A 134 -6.29 4.27 5.57
C VAL A 134 -5.73 3.08 4.78
N ASP A 135 -6.27 1.88 5.00
CA ASP A 135 -5.96 0.67 4.24
C ASP A 135 -7.00 0.32 3.17
N HIS A 136 -8.14 0.99 3.21
CA HIS A 136 -9.15 0.97 2.16
C HIS A 136 -9.90 2.30 2.12
N GLN A 137 -10.32 2.72 0.93
CA GLN A 137 -11.04 3.97 0.71
C GLN A 137 -11.85 3.91 -0.57
N VAL A 138 -13.08 4.43 -0.50
CA VAL A 138 -13.95 4.67 -1.66
C VAL A 138 -14.16 6.16 -1.79
N VAL A 139 -14.09 6.67 -3.01
CA VAL A 139 -14.31 8.08 -3.32
C VAL A 139 -15.28 8.18 -4.48
N ASN A 140 -16.33 8.97 -4.32
CA ASN A 140 -17.28 9.29 -5.38
C ASN A 140 -17.08 10.75 -5.80
N PHE A 141 -17.12 10.96 -7.10
CA PHE A 141 -16.92 12.27 -7.72
C PHE A 141 -18.13 12.64 -8.56
N GLU A 142 -18.49 13.90 -8.55
CA GLU A 142 -19.37 14.51 -9.52
C GLU A 142 -18.60 15.60 -10.24
N PHE A 143 -18.60 15.53 -11.56
CA PHE A 143 -17.93 16.46 -12.45
C PHE A 143 -18.96 17.36 -13.16
N GLN A 144 -18.50 18.51 -13.63
CA GLN A 144 -19.31 19.45 -14.38
C GLN A 144 -20.05 18.77 -15.54
N GLY A 145 -21.34 19.04 -15.63
CA GLY A 145 -22.22 18.43 -16.63
C GLY A 145 -22.77 17.05 -16.24
N GLY A 146 -22.71 16.68 -14.94
CA GLY A 146 -23.39 15.51 -14.39
C GLY A 146 -22.63 14.19 -14.62
N VAL A 147 -21.38 14.22 -15.06
CA VAL A 147 -20.56 13.01 -15.16
C VAL A 147 -20.13 12.57 -13.77
N THR A 148 -20.26 11.29 -13.49
CA THR A 148 -19.87 10.72 -12.18
C THR A 148 -18.77 9.70 -12.32
N ALA A 149 -17.95 9.55 -11.27
CA ALA A 149 -16.97 8.48 -11.16
C ALA A 149 -16.88 7.95 -9.74
N SER A 150 -16.52 6.69 -9.61
CA SER A 150 -16.16 6.07 -8.33
C SER A 150 -14.74 5.53 -8.39
N PHE A 151 -13.97 5.79 -7.36
CA PHE A 151 -12.62 5.27 -7.19
C PHE A 151 -12.55 4.41 -5.94
N THR A 152 -11.95 3.23 -6.04
CA THR A 152 -11.74 2.34 -4.91
C THR A 152 -10.25 2.05 -4.75
N MET A 153 -9.69 2.38 -3.61
CA MET A 153 -8.36 1.99 -3.16
C MET A 153 -8.47 0.88 -2.11
N THR A 154 -7.69 -0.17 -2.26
CA THR A 154 -7.57 -1.24 -1.26
C THR A 154 -6.13 -1.72 -1.15
N ALA A 155 -5.70 -2.03 0.09
CA ALA A 155 -4.39 -2.58 0.42
C ALA A 155 -4.30 -4.11 0.26
N PHE A 156 -5.40 -4.79 -0.06
CA PHE A 156 -5.55 -6.25 0.07
C PHE A 156 -5.47 -6.99 -1.26
N THR A 157 -4.89 -6.37 -2.28
CA THR A 157 -4.75 -7.00 -3.60
C THR A 157 -3.35 -7.59 -3.78
N ARG A 158 -3.25 -8.60 -4.65
CA ARG A 158 -1.97 -8.95 -5.28
C ARG A 158 -1.46 -7.76 -6.09
N ALA A 159 -0.18 -7.79 -6.48
CA ALA A 159 0.34 -6.80 -7.42
C ALA A 159 -0.46 -6.89 -8.72
N ARG A 160 -1.33 -5.91 -8.93
CA ARG A 160 -2.12 -5.73 -10.15
C ARG A 160 -1.99 -4.28 -10.61
N GLY A 161 -2.13 -4.08 -11.91
CA GLY A 161 -2.31 -2.76 -12.50
C GLY A 161 -3.62 -2.09 -12.08
N ARG A 162 -3.84 -0.92 -12.59
CA ARG A 162 -5.10 -0.18 -12.45
C ARG A 162 -6.17 -0.86 -13.30
N GLU A 163 -7.36 -1.04 -12.72
CA GLU A 163 -8.54 -1.46 -13.48
C GLU A 163 -9.47 -0.25 -13.63
N THR A 164 -9.80 0.09 -14.87
CA THR A 164 -10.71 1.19 -15.20
C THR A 164 -11.87 0.66 -16.05
N ARG A 165 -13.09 1.05 -15.71
CA ARG A 165 -14.28 0.80 -16.52
C ARG A 165 -14.93 2.12 -16.89
N ILE A 166 -15.20 2.32 -18.18
CA ILE A 166 -15.85 3.52 -18.70
C ILE A 166 -17.19 3.11 -19.31
N PHE A 167 -18.25 3.72 -18.81
CA PHE A 167 -19.62 3.55 -19.33
C PHE A 167 -19.96 4.78 -20.18
N CYS A 168 -20.15 4.58 -21.48
CA CYS A 168 -20.41 5.66 -22.44
C CYS A 168 -21.63 5.29 -23.29
N LEU A 169 -22.36 6.28 -23.74
CA LEU A 169 -23.55 6.07 -24.59
C LEU A 169 -23.23 5.42 -25.94
N LEU A 170 -22.00 5.59 -26.44
CA LEU A 170 -21.58 5.11 -27.76
C LEU A 170 -20.69 3.86 -27.70
N TYR A 171 -20.01 3.60 -26.56
CA TYR A 171 -19.11 2.47 -26.41
C TYR A 171 -19.12 1.95 -24.97
N THR A 172 -19.34 0.65 -24.82
CA THR A 172 -18.91 -0.09 -23.63
C THR A 172 -17.56 -0.71 -23.96
N SER A 173 -16.48 0.01 -23.71
CA SER A 173 -15.15 -0.55 -23.89
C SER A 173 -14.67 -1.14 -22.57
N PRO A 174 -14.36 -2.44 -22.50
CA PRO A 174 -13.49 -2.91 -21.45
C PRO A 174 -12.15 -2.21 -21.59
N SER A 175 -11.57 -1.73 -20.49
CA SER A 175 -10.19 -1.24 -20.49
C SER A 175 -9.29 -2.31 -21.11
N PRO A 176 -8.38 -1.96 -22.02
CA PRO A 176 -7.37 -2.90 -22.46
C PRO A 176 -6.68 -3.47 -21.22
N ARG A 177 -6.53 -4.76 -21.16
CA ARG A 177 -5.72 -5.39 -20.13
C ARG A 177 -4.28 -5.16 -20.50
N ASP A 178 -3.57 -4.41 -19.67
CA ASP A 178 -2.13 -4.39 -19.68
C ASP A 178 -1.56 -5.67 -19.06
#